data_33377d3ff2e6d32261c93eafddba256c
#
_entry.id   33377d3ff2e6d32261c93eafddba256c
#
_cell.length_a   1.000
_cell.length_b   1.000
_cell.length_c   1.000
_cell.angle_alpha   90.00
_cell.angle_beta   90.00
_cell.angle_gamma   90.00
#
_symmetry.space_group_name_H-M   'P 1'
#
loop_
_entity.id
_entity.type
_entity.pdbx_description
1 polymer ?
#
loop_
_entity_poly.entity_id
_entity_poly.type
_entity_poly.pdbx_seq_one_letter_code
_entity_poly.pdbx_strand_id
1 'polypeptide(L)'
;LAYTSREIENKKIENSYKIFRLDENSYDDEIIKELYNADFILISIPPVNGEDIVIKHFSEKFKKLRTKCITYLSATSVYGNHDGKWVTEESSTEPKSENGTKRLKAEKNWISLCKNLNLPIQIFRLSGIYSSHNNILKRLKFGTAKIINKKNHFFSRIHLDDIANILIKSMSHFRSGEIFNISDDRPASNEEITLYAAGLMNIEIPERIDVENIENKMLKDFYKDSKKVSNEKMKNFFDYKLKFPSYVEGLKYIRDNSI
;
A
#
# COMPACT_ATOMS: atom_id res chain seq x y z
N LEU A 1 -6.61 20.58 5.84
CA LEU A 1 -5.95 19.46 5.18
C LEU A 1 -5.03 19.97 4.08
N ALA A 2 -3.84 19.40 3.95
CA ALA A 2 -2.91 19.67 2.85
C ALA A 2 -2.37 18.33 2.30
N TYR A 3 -2.06 18.29 1.01
CA TYR A 3 -1.39 17.14 0.40
C TYR A 3 -0.45 17.58 -0.72
N THR A 4 0.41 16.66 -1.16
CA THR A 4 1.39 16.91 -2.23
C THR A 4 1.03 16.17 -3.51
N SER A 5 1.38 16.75 -4.66
CA SER A 5 1.28 16.14 -5.97
C SER A 5 2.52 16.46 -6.80
N ARG A 6 2.88 15.60 -7.76
CA ARG A 6 3.93 15.90 -8.74
C ARG A 6 3.49 16.94 -9.76
N GLU A 7 2.24 16.86 -10.17
CA GLU A 7 1.63 17.75 -11.15
C GLU A 7 0.47 18.48 -10.48
N ILE A 8 0.53 19.79 -10.49
CA ILE A 8 -0.59 20.65 -10.13
C ILE A 8 -1.27 21.02 -11.45
N GLU A 9 -2.16 20.15 -11.91
CA GLU A 9 -3.15 20.58 -12.89
C GLU A 9 -4.04 21.65 -12.24
N ASN A 10 -4.54 22.63 -13.03
CA ASN A 10 -5.48 23.67 -12.60
C ASN A 10 -6.82 23.10 -12.11
N LYS A 11 -6.80 22.17 -11.17
CA LYS A 11 -7.99 21.69 -10.47
C LYS A 11 -8.44 22.80 -9.58
N LYS A 12 -9.64 23.32 -9.83
CA LYS A 12 -10.36 24.16 -8.88
C LYS A 12 -10.29 23.50 -7.52
N ILE A 13 -9.56 24.10 -6.61
CA ILE A 13 -9.45 23.66 -5.23
C ILE A 13 -10.86 23.76 -4.66
N GLU A 14 -11.49 22.63 -4.41
CA GLU A 14 -12.67 22.60 -3.55
C GLU A 14 -12.22 23.08 -2.18
N ASN A 15 -12.96 24.00 -1.57
CA ASN A 15 -12.59 24.91 -0.47
C ASN A 15 -12.04 24.27 0.84
N SER A 16 -11.61 23.02 0.87
CA SER A 16 -11.26 22.33 2.12
C SER A 16 -9.81 21.85 2.24
N TYR A 17 -8.98 21.92 1.20
CA TYR A 17 -7.60 21.44 1.27
C TYR A 17 -6.64 22.21 0.36
N LYS A 18 -5.35 22.23 0.73
CA LYS A 18 -4.25 22.84 -0.02
C LYS A 18 -3.46 21.78 -0.76
N ILE A 19 -3.03 22.08 -1.98
CA ILE A 19 -2.17 21.20 -2.78
C ILE A 19 -0.83 21.89 -2.97
N PHE A 20 0.26 21.15 -2.77
CA PHE A 20 1.63 21.62 -2.97
C PHE A 20 2.36 20.70 -3.94
N ARG A 21 3.21 21.27 -4.78
CA ARG A 21 4.11 20.48 -5.61
C ARG A 21 5.20 19.86 -4.76
N LEU A 22 5.48 18.58 -5.01
CA LEU A 22 6.63 17.87 -4.48
C LEU A 22 7.07 16.82 -5.50
N ASP A 23 8.28 16.95 -6.01
CA ASP A 23 8.92 16.02 -6.92
C ASP A 23 10.37 15.69 -6.47
N GLU A 24 11.14 14.97 -7.28
CA GLU A 24 12.51 14.56 -6.95
C GLU A 24 13.47 15.75 -6.81
N ASN A 25 13.17 16.89 -7.43
CA ASN A 25 14.10 18.03 -7.54
C ASN A 25 13.66 19.23 -6.70
N SER A 26 12.37 19.41 -6.46
CA SER A 26 11.84 20.63 -5.86
C SER A 26 10.52 20.41 -5.11
N TYR A 27 10.15 21.39 -4.32
CA TYR A 27 8.85 21.47 -3.62
C TYR A 27 8.44 22.93 -3.44
N ASP A 28 7.15 23.15 -3.20
CA ASP A 28 6.62 24.48 -2.87
C ASP A 28 6.92 24.83 -1.41
N ASP A 29 7.62 25.94 -1.17
CA ASP A 29 8.11 26.30 0.18
C ASP A 29 7.00 26.50 1.21
N GLU A 30 5.81 26.89 0.77
CA GLU A 30 4.64 27.03 1.64
C GLU A 30 4.22 25.74 2.34
N ILE A 31 4.61 24.56 1.84
CA ILE A 31 4.36 23.27 2.49
C ILE A 31 4.99 23.20 3.87
N ILE A 32 6.10 23.91 4.10
CA ILE A 32 6.81 23.89 5.39
C ILE A 32 5.92 24.42 6.52
N LYS A 33 5.11 25.44 6.25
CA LYS A 33 4.15 25.97 7.22
C LYS A 33 3.09 24.93 7.58
N GLU A 34 2.54 24.24 6.59
CA GLU A 34 1.53 23.20 6.81
C GLU A 34 2.15 22.00 7.54
N LEU A 35 3.37 21.63 7.19
CA LEU A 35 4.11 20.54 7.83
C LEU A 35 4.30 20.80 9.34
N TYR A 36 4.67 22.04 9.73
CA TYR A 36 4.86 22.39 11.14
C TYR A 36 3.54 22.50 11.94
N ASN A 37 2.42 22.72 11.26
CA ASN A 37 1.10 22.78 11.88
C ASN A 37 0.34 21.44 11.85
N ALA A 38 0.93 20.40 11.24
CA ALA A 38 0.26 19.13 11.09
C ALA A 38 0.32 18.28 12.36
N ASP A 39 -0.84 17.93 12.92
CA ASP A 39 -0.95 16.94 14.00
C ASP A 39 -0.67 15.51 13.49
N PHE A 40 -1.05 15.20 12.25
CA PHE A 40 -0.92 13.88 11.62
C PHE A 40 -0.27 14.02 10.25
N ILE A 41 0.76 13.24 10.00
CA ILE A 41 1.49 13.23 8.73
C ILE A 41 1.42 11.83 8.14
N LEU A 42 0.84 11.72 6.93
CA LEU A 42 0.80 10.50 6.15
C LEU A 42 1.85 10.55 5.04
N ILE A 43 2.78 9.63 5.04
CA ILE A 43 3.79 9.46 3.99
C ILE A 43 3.37 8.30 3.09
N SER A 44 2.78 8.63 1.94
CA SER A 44 2.31 7.67 0.94
C SER A 44 3.19 7.60 -0.31
N ILE A 45 4.18 8.49 -0.42
CA ILE A 45 5.07 8.58 -1.57
C ILE A 45 6.05 7.40 -1.56
N PRO A 46 6.11 6.59 -2.64
CA PRO A 46 7.08 5.51 -2.73
C PRO A 46 8.50 6.06 -2.94
N PRO A 47 9.55 5.32 -2.56
CA PRO A 47 10.93 5.66 -2.93
C PRO A 47 11.08 5.75 -4.46
N VAL A 48 11.72 6.81 -4.93
CA VAL A 48 12.01 7.05 -6.35
C VAL A 48 13.51 6.90 -6.57
N ASN A 49 13.92 6.13 -7.56
CA ASN A 49 15.33 5.87 -7.87
C ASN A 49 16.17 5.41 -6.64
N GLY A 50 15.52 4.74 -5.67
CA GLY A 50 16.18 4.25 -4.44
C GLY A 50 16.30 5.29 -3.32
N GLU A 51 15.78 6.51 -3.52
CA GLU A 51 15.72 7.57 -2.52
C GLU A 51 14.29 7.84 -2.07
N ASP A 52 14.11 8.17 -0.80
CA ASP A 52 12.87 8.70 -0.26
C ASP A 52 12.90 10.23 -0.39
N ILE A 53 12.09 10.78 -1.30
CA ILE A 53 12.10 12.21 -1.60
C ILE A 53 11.64 13.08 -0.43
N VAL A 54 10.82 12.53 0.47
CA VAL A 54 10.36 13.25 1.66
C VAL A 54 11.52 13.39 2.66
N ILE A 55 12.27 12.33 2.92
CA ILE A 55 13.46 12.38 3.75
C ILE A 55 14.49 13.31 3.11
N LYS A 56 14.71 13.20 1.80
CA LYS A 56 15.68 14.03 1.05
C LYS A 56 15.41 15.53 1.25
N HIS A 57 14.18 15.96 1.08
CA HIS A 57 13.83 17.38 1.13
C HIS A 57 13.58 17.91 2.55
N PHE A 58 13.06 17.07 3.46
CA PHE A 58 12.50 17.56 4.72
C PHE A 58 13.21 17.07 5.99
N SER A 59 14.22 16.19 5.91
CA SER A 59 14.88 15.63 7.10
C SER A 59 15.35 16.71 8.09
N GLU A 60 15.95 17.81 7.60
CA GLU A 60 16.38 18.93 8.44
C GLU A 60 15.19 19.70 9.05
N LYS A 61 14.08 19.82 8.33
CA LYS A 61 12.87 20.48 8.80
C LYS A 61 12.20 19.67 9.92
N PHE A 62 12.33 18.36 9.89
CA PHE A 62 11.76 17.45 10.90
C PHE A 62 12.33 17.67 12.31
N LYS A 63 13.49 18.29 12.45
CA LYS A 63 14.04 18.72 13.76
C LYS A 63 13.13 19.68 14.52
N LYS A 64 12.23 20.37 13.82
CA LYS A 64 11.28 21.35 14.40
C LYS A 64 9.84 20.84 14.44
N LEU A 65 9.59 19.60 14.02
CA LEU A 65 8.24 19.03 14.02
C LEU A 65 7.66 18.87 15.43
N ARG A 66 6.36 19.10 15.54
CA ARG A 66 5.55 18.91 16.75
C ARG A 66 4.30 18.08 16.43
N THR A 67 4.46 17.04 15.62
CA THR A 67 3.37 16.18 15.19
C THR A 67 3.04 15.11 16.24
N LYS A 68 1.78 14.68 16.27
CA LYS A 68 1.30 13.60 17.14
C LYS A 68 1.57 12.21 16.56
N CYS A 69 1.62 12.12 15.23
CA CYS A 69 1.81 10.84 14.54
C CYS A 69 2.34 11.04 13.11
N ILE A 70 3.32 10.23 12.75
CA ILE A 70 3.76 10.03 11.37
C ILE A 70 3.38 8.59 11.00
N THR A 71 2.63 8.40 9.92
CA THR A 71 2.33 7.08 9.37
C THR A 71 3.02 6.92 8.03
N TYR A 72 3.96 5.98 7.93
CA TYR A 72 4.62 5.63 6.67
C TYR A 72 3.92 4.43 6.00
N LEU A 73 3.45 4.61 4.76
CA LEU A 73 2.87 3.53 3.97
C LEU A 73 3.99 2.75 3.27
N SER A 74 4.30 1.60 3.83
CA SER A 74 5.18 0.61 3.25
C SER A 74 4.39 -0.44 2.46
N ALA A 75 5.00 -1.56 2.13
CA ALA A 75 4.36 -2.66 1.41
C ALA A 75 4.85 -4.01 1.93
N THR A 76 4.00 -5.03 1.84
CA THR A 76 4.34 -6.41 2.23
C THR A 76 5.42 -7.05 1.35
N SER A 77 5.83 -6.39 0.26
CA SER A 77 6.99 -6.81 -0.55
C SER A 77 8.32 -6.81 0.22
N VAL A 78 8.40 -6.13 1.37
CA VAL A 78 9.58 -6.13 2.24
C VAL A 78 9.90 -7.51 2.82
N TYR A 79 8.92 -8.40 2.92
CA TYR A 79 9.15 -9.76 3.41
C TYR A 79 9.91 -10.66 2.43
N GLY A 80 9.78 -10.40 1.11
CA GLY A 80 10.31 -11.33 0.10
C GLY A 80 9.49 -12.62 0.00
N ASN A 81 10.16 -13.72 -0.38
CA ASN A 81 9.53 -15.03 -0.57
C ASN A 81 9.51 -15.85 0.72
N HIS A 82 8.37 -16.35 1.09
CA HIS A 82 8.16 -17.27 2.22
C HIS A 82 7.47 -18.59 1.78
N ASP A 83 7.57 -18.95 0.50
CA ASP A 83 7.06 -20.21 -0.06
C ASP A 83 5.58 -20.48 0.25
N GLY A 84 4.76 -19.41 0.21
CA GLY A 84 3.34 -19.49 0.52
C GLY A 84 3.00 -19.63 2.00
N LYS A 85 3.96 -19.57 2.90
CA LYS A 85 3.73 -19.58 4.35
C LYS A 85 3.16 -18.27 4.85
N TRP A 86 2.57 -18.29 6.04
CA TRP A 86 2.12 -17.11 6.73
C TRP A 86 3.30 -16.28 7.26
N VAL A 87 3.20 -14.96 7.11
CA VAL A 87 4.11 -13.99 7.69
C VAL A 87 3.36 -13.05 8.63
N THR A 88 4.01 -12.69 9.71
CA THR A 88 3.60 -11.67 10.67
C THR A 88 4.59 -10.52 10.63
N GLU A 89 4.36 -9.48 11.43
CA GLU A 89 5.28 -8.35 11.55
C GLU A 89 6.66 -8.74 12.10
N GLU A 90 6.74 -9.88 12.81
CA GLU A 90 7.98 -10.44 13.37
C GLU A 90 8.77 -11.30 12.37
N SER A 91 8.18 -11.61 11.21
CA SER A 91 8.83 -12.44 10.20
C SER A 91 10.03 -11.73 9.57
N SER A 92 11.02 -12.51 9.12
CA SER A 92 12.21 -11.96 8.43
C SER A 92 11.81 -11.14 7.20
N THR A 93 12.57 -10.08 6.94
CA THR A 93 12.41 -9.20 5.78
C THR A 93 13.59 -9.37 4.83
N GLU A 94 13.41 -10.21 3.81
CA GLU A 94 14.44 -10.61 2.85
C GLU A 94 13.98 -10.40 1.40
N PRO A 95 13.66 -9.15 1.01
CA PRO A 95 13.17 -8.88 -0.33
C PRO A 95 14.26 -9.11 -1.38
N LYS A 96 13.92 -9.83 -2.45
CA LYS A 96 14.77 -10.01 -3.64
C LYS A 96 14.33 -9.12 -4.80
N SER A 97 13.10 -8.61 -4.77
CA SER A 97 12.62 -7.66 -5.78
C SER A 97 13.22 -6.27 -5.53
N GLU A 98 13.47 -5.53 -6.60
CA GLU A 98 13.99 -4.16 -6.53
C GLU A 98 13.09 -3.25 -5.70
N ASN A 99 11.77 -3.34 -5.91
CA ASN A 99 10.79 -2.55 -5.18
C ASN A 99 10.74 -2.91 -3.69
N GLY A 100 10.81 -4.20 -3.34
CA GLY A 100 10.85 -4.64 -1.95
C GLY A 100 12.11 -4.14 -1.22
N THR A 101 13.27 -4.21 -1.88
CA THR A 101 14.54 -3.74 -1.33
C THR A 101 14.53 -2.24 -1.10
N LYS A 102 14.05 -1.45 -2.07
CA LYS A 102 13.91 0.01 -1.93
C LYS A 102 12.94 0.36 -0.80
N ARG A 103 11.83 -0.38 -0.68
CA ARG A 103 10.83 -0.15 0.36
C ARG A 103 11.37 -0.48 1.76
N LEU A 104 12.08 -1.59 1.92
CA LEU A 104 12.73 -1.95 3.19
C LEU A 104 13.79 -0.94 3.61
N LYS A 105 14.59 -0.44 2.65
CA LYS A 105 15.56 0.63 2.92
C LYS A 105 14.85 1.90 3.42
N ALA A 106 13.74 2.28 2.79
CA ALA A 106 12.96 3.44 3.22
C ALA A 106 12.36 3.25 4.63
N GLU A 107 11.80 2.07 4.97
CA GLU A 107 11.35 1.77 6.34
C GLU A 107 12.47 2.01 7.37
N LYS A 108 13.65 1.43 7.11
CA LYS A 108 14.81 1.58 8.02
C LYS A 108 15.23 3.04 8.17
N ASN A 109 15.24 3.81 7.08
CA ASN A 109 15.58 5.23 7.11
C ASN A 109 14.55 6.03 7.92
N TRP A 110 13.25 5.78 7.74
CA TRP A 110 12.20 6.44 8.51
C TRP A 110 12.28 6.11 10.00
N ILE A 111 12.46 4.84 10.36
CA ILE A 111 12.63 4.40 11.76
C ILE A 111 13.85 5.11 12.38
N SER A 112 14.98 5.11 11.69
CA SER A 112 16.20 5.73 12.18
C SER A 112 16.04 7.25 12.34
N LEU A 113 15.51 7.94 11.35
CA LEU A 113 15.27 9.38 11.40
C LEU A 113 14.35 9.76 12.57
N CYS A 114 13.19 9.08 12.68
CA CYS A 114 12.25 9.40 13.73
C CYS A 114 12.78 9.05 15.12
N LYS A 115 13.52 7.95 15.27
CA LYS A 115 14.21 7.62 16.53
C LYS A 115 15.21 8.69 16.93
N ASN A 116 16.06 9.16 16.01
CA ASN A 116 17.08 10.17 16.27
C ASN A 116 16.49 11.53 16.63
N LEU A 117 15.30 11.85 16.08
CA LEU A 117 14.62 13.13 16.33
C LEU A 117 13.51 13.01 17.39
N ASN A 118 13.35 11.84 18.02
CA ASN A 118 12.28 11.53 18.97
C ASN A 118 10.88 11.86 18.41
N LEU A 119 10.64 11.52 17.14
CA LEU A 119 9.36 11.70 16.47
C LEU A 119 8.52 10.44 16.51
N PRO A 120 7.20 10.56 16.71
CA PRO A 120 6.29 9.44 16.78
C PRO A 120 6.00 8.86 15.37
N ILE A 121 6.39 7.60 15.12
CA ILE A 121 6.17 6.94 13.83
C ILE A 121 5.51 5.58 14.00
N GLN A 122 4.62 5.23 13.07
CA GLN A 122 4.15 3.88 12.80
C GLN A 122 4.31 3.53 11.31
N ILE A 123 4.40 2.24 11.00
CA ILE A 123 4.56 1.76 9.63
C ILE A 123 3.41 0.84 9.29
N PHE A 124 2.77 1.09 8.14
CA PHE A 124 1.74 0.23 7.57
C PHE A 124 2.30 -0.51 6.35
N ARG A 125 2.49 -1.83 6.45
CA ARG A 125 2.87 -2.70 5.33
C ARG A 125 1.61 -3.12 4.59
N LEU A 126 1.32 -2.41 3.51
CA LEU A 126 0.11 -2.65 2.70
C LEU A 126 0.29 -3.87 1.81
N SER A 127 -0.72 -4.73 1.79
CA SER A 127 -0.88 -5.80 0.81
C SER A 127 -1.33 -5.25 -0.55
N GLY A 128 -1.58 -6.10 -1.53
CA GLY A 128 -2.01 -5.68 -2.86
C GLY A 128 -3.31 -4.88 -2.80
N ILE A 129 -3.25 -3.60 -3.15
CA ILE A 129 -4.41 -2.68 -3.06
C ILE A 129 -5.34 -2.90 -4.23
N TYR A 130 -6.64 -3.00 -3.95
CA TYR A 130 -7.68 -2.96 -4.96
C TYR A 130 -8.80 -1.98 -4.60
N SER A 131 -9.51 -1.47 -5.62
CA SER A 131 -10.56 -0.48 -5.47
C SER A 131 -11.49 -0.48 -6.69
N SER A 132 -12.53 0.36 -6.68
CA SER A 132 -13.37 0.61 -7.86
C SER A 132 -12.58 1.04 -9.10
N HIS A 133 -11.43 1.69 -8.94
CA HIS A 133 -10.60 2.16 -10.06
C HIS A 133 -9.60 1.13 -10.56
N ASN A 134 -9.08 0.27 -9.68
CA ASN A 134 -8.06 -0.73 -10.01
C ASN A 134 -8.44 -2.10 -9.44
N ASN A 135 -8.97 -2.99 -10.28
CA ASN A 135 -9.41 -4.31 -9.89
C ASN A 135 -9.43 -5.29 -11.07
N ILE A 136 -9.64 -6.57 -10.77
CA ILE A 136 -9.70 -7.64 -11.77
C ILE A 136 -10.94 -7.56 -12.66
N LEU A 137 -12.09 -7.05 -12.16
CA LEU A 137 -13.32 -6.94 -12.95
C LEU A 137 -13.12 -5.99 -14.14
N LYS A 138 -12.46 -4.84 -13.91
CA LYS A 138 -12.10 -3.92 -15.01
C LYS A 138 -11.16 -4.58 -16.02
N ARG A 139 -10.13 -5.31 -15.55
CA ARG A 139 -9.22 -6.01 -16.46
C ARG A 139 -9.92 -7.06 -17.30
N LEU A 140 -10.90 -7.78 -16.74
CA LEU A 140 -11.75 -8.72 -17.48
C LEU A 140 -12.60 -7.98 -18.51
N LYS A 141 -13.28 -6.90 -18.11
CA LYS A 141 -14.12 -6.08 -19.00
C LYS A 141 -13.34 -5.55 -20.22
N PHE A 142 -12.07 -5.16 -20.01
CA PHE A 142 -11.18 -4.66 -21.06
C PHE A 142 -10.38 -5.75 -21.80
N GLY A 143 -10.59 -7.03 -21.51
CA GLY A 143 -9.86 -8.14 -22.13
C GLY A 143 -8.37 -8.21 -21.81
N THR A 144 -7.92 -7.52 -20.76
CA THR A 144 -6.50 -7.46 -20.36
C THR A 144 -6.14 -8.41 -19.21
N ALA A 145 -7.14 -9.13 -18.66
CA ALA A 145 -6.90 -10.12 -17.63
C ALA A 145 -6.25 -11.37 -18.23
N LYS A 146 -5.33 -11.98 -17.48
CA LYS A 146 -4.71 -13.28 -17.77
C LYS A 146 -4.69 -14.11 -16.50
N ILE A 147 -4.86 -15.42 -16.63
CA ILE A 147 -4.58 -16.36 -15.54
C ILE A 147 -3.10 -16.76 -15.65
N ILE A 148 -2.36 -16.51 -14.58
CA ILE A 148 -0.93 -16.85 -14.52
C ILE A 148 -0.76 -18.22 -13.87
N ASN A 149 -0.20 -19.16 -14.63
CA ASN A 149 0.10 -20.52 -14.15
C ASN A 149 1.25 -20.48 -13.15
N LYS A 150 0.93 -20.48 -11.86
CA LYS A 150 1.91 -20.69 -10.80
C LYS A 150 1.28 -21.40 -9.61
N LYS A 151 1.60 -22.67 -9.44
CA LYS A 151 1.11 -23.50 -8.33
C LYS A 151 1.60 -22.94 -6.98
N ASN A 152 0.75 -23.06 -5.96
CA ASN A 152 1.06 -22.67 -4.58
C ASN A 152 1.55 -21.23 -4.42
N HIS A 153 1.06 -20.33 -5.27
CA HIS A 153 1.40 -18.92 -5.23
C HIS A 153 0.24 -18.09 -4.71
N PHE A 154 0.48 -17.35 -3.62
CA PHE A 154 -0.54 -16.57 -2.94
C PHE A 154 -0.19 -15.09 -2.94
N PHE A 155 -1.23 -14.28 -3.10
CA PHE A 155 -1.21 -12.83 -2.87
C PHE A 155 -2.20 -12.47 -1.79
N SER A 156 -1.75 -11.71 -0.81
CA SER A 156 -2.64 -11.01 0.12
C SER A 156 -3.06 -9.66 -0.45
N ARG A 157 -4.26 -9.20 -0.13
CA ARG A 157 -4.86 -7.97 -0.68
C ARG A 157 -5.48 -7.13 0.41
N ILE A 158 -5.89 -5.94 0.06
CA ILE A 158 -6.66 -5.05 0.92
C ILE A 158 -7.48 -4.08 0.07
N HIS A 159 -8.73 -3.84 0.44
CA HIS A 159 -9.55 -2.84 -0.20
C HIS A 159 -9.14 -1.42 0.24
N LEU A 160 -9.18 -0.46 -0.68
CA LEU A 160 -8.80 0.93 -0.42
C LEU A 160 -9.59 1.57 0.74
N ASP A 161 -10.89 1.28 0.84
CA ASP A 161 -11.73 1.81 1.93
C ASP A 161 -11.27 1.30 3.31
N ASP A 162 -10.82 0.04 3.41
CA ASP A 162 -10.30 -0.50 4.67
C ASP A 162 -8.98 0.18 5.05
N ILE A 163 -8.11 0.47 4.07
CA ILE A 163 -6.90 1.27 4.33
C ILE A 163 -7.28 2.63 4.91
N ALA A 164 -8.22 3.33 4.27
CA ALA A 164 -8.65 4.66 4.71
C ALA A 164 -9.24 4.64 6.13
N ASN A 165 -10.11 3.66 6.41
CA ASN A 165 -10.73 3.51 7.74
C ASN A 165 -9.70 3.18 8.82
N ILE A 166 -8.72 2.31 8.53
CA ILE A 166 -7.65 1.96 9.47
C ILE A 166 -6.76 3.19 9.72
N LEU A 167 -6.44 3.97 8.69
CA LEU A 167 -5.70 5.22 8.84
C LEU A 167 -6.42 6.22 9.76
N ILE A 168 -7.73 6.41 9.56
CA ILE A 168 -8.53 7.28 10.42
C ILE A 168 -8.53 6.76 11.87
N LYS A 169 -8.74 5.46 12.05
CA LYS A 169 -8.74 4.86 13.39
C LYS A 169 -7.37 4.96 14.07
N SER A 170 -6.29 4.88 13.30
CA SER A 170 -4.92 5.00 13.81
C SER A 170 -4.58 6.39 14.34
N MET A 171 -5.33 7.43 13.98
CA MET A 171 -5.14 8.78 14.54
C MET A 171 -5.52 8.85 16.03
N SER A 172 -6.48 8.03 16.46
CA SER A 172 -6.91 7.96 17.87
C SER A 172 -6.30 6.80 18.64
N HIS A 173 -5.79 5.76 17.94
CA HIS A 173 -5.20 4.56 18.51
C HIS A 173 -3.77 4.39 18.01
N PHE A 174 -2.90 5.30 18.41
CA PHE A 174 -1.52 5.35 17.95
C PHE A 174 -0.55 4.82 19.02
N ARG A 175 0.46 4.04 18.57
CA ARG A 175 1.64 3.70 19.36
C ARG A 175 2.89 3.87 18.51
N SER A 176 3.84 4.68 18.98
CA SER A 176 5.09 4.92 18.27
C SER A 176 5.96 3.65 18.20
N GLY A 177 6.61 3.45 17.07
CA GLY A 177 7.49 2.31 16.81
C GLY A 177 6.78 1.07 16.30
N GLU A 178 5.45 1.06 16.21
CA GLU A 178 4.69 -0.10 15.75
C GLU A 178 4.71 -0.26 14.22
N ILE A 179 4.74 -1.52 13.81
CA ILE A 179 4.57 -1.95 12.42
C ILE A 179 3.30 -2.78 12.36
N PHE A 180 2.46 -2.56 11.35
CA PHE A 180 1.23 -3.31 11.13
C PHE A 180 1.15 -3.80 9.69
N ASN A 181 0.77 -5.07 9.52
CA ASN A 181 0.34 -5.60 8.24
C ASN A 181 -1.10 -5.18 7.95
N ILE A 182 -1.30 -4.51 6.84
CA ILE A 182 -2.62 -4.07 6.38
C ILE A 182 -3.05 -4.96 5.24
N SER A 183 -3.85 -5.98 5.56
CA SER A 183 -4.29 -7.05 4.66
C SER A 183 -5.72 -7.47 4.99
N ASP A 184 -6.43 -8.04 3.99
CA ASP A 184 -7.66 -8.77 4.22
C ASP A 184 -7.41 -10.17 4.81
N ASP A 185 -8.48 -10.91 5.10
CA ASP A 185 -8.42 -12.21 5.79
C ASP A 185 -8.13 -13.38 4.84
N ARG A 186 -8.19 -13.15 3.50
CA ARG A 186 -8.16 -14.26 2.53
C ARG A 186 -7.09 -14.10 1.45
N PRO A 187 -5.84 -14.52 1.71
CA PRO A 187 -4.85 -14.68 0.66
C PRO A 187 -5.36 -15.65 -0.42
N ALA A 188 -5.19 -15.31 -1.68
CA ALA A 188 -5.66 -16.13 -2.78
C ALA A 188 -4.71 -16.07 -3.99
N SER A 189 -4.71 -17.11 -4.82
CA SER A 189 -3.96 -17.12 -6.07
C SER A 189 -4.53 -16.16 -7.10
N ASN A 190 -3.75 -15.84 -8.14
CA ASN A 190 -4.26 -15.10 -9.29
C ASN A 190 -5.40 -15.87 -9.97
N GLU A 191 -5.24 -17.18 -10.15
CA GLU A 191 -6.25 -18.03 -10.77
C GLU A 191 -7.57 -17.99 -10.00
N GLU A 192 -7.54 -18.23 -8.68
CA GLU A 192 -8.76 -18.26 -7.85
C GLU A 192 -9.56 -16.96 -7.97
N ILE A 193 -8.90 -15.81 -7.89
CA ILE A 193 -9.57 -14.52 -7.99
C ILE A 193 -10.08 -14.26 -9.41
N THR A 194 -9.30 -14.63 -10.44
CA THR A 194 -9.69 -14.40 -11.82
C THR A 194 -10.90 -15.26 -12.22
N LEU A 195 -10.93 -16.52 -11.80
CA LEU A 195 -12.07 -17.40 -12.02
C LEU A 195 -13.33 -16.90 -11.28
N TYR A 196 -13.19 -16.50 -10.01
CA TYR A 196 -14.29 -15.91 -9.26
C TYR A 196 -14.83 -14.65 -9.94
N ALA A 197 -13.96 -13.76 -10.37
CA ALA A 197 -14.35 -12.52 -11.02
C ALA A 197 -15.00 -12.75 -12.39
N ALA A 198 -14.52 -13.70 -13.19
CA ALA A 198 -15.11 -14.08 -14.47
C ALA A 198 -16.55 -14.63 -14.28
N GLY A 199 -16.73 -15.53 -13.30
CA GLY A 199 -18.06 -16.02 -12.93
C GLY A 199 -18.99 -14.91 -12.42
N LEU A 200 -18.48 -13.98 -11.59
CA LEU A 200 -19.23 -12.86 -11.05
C LEU A 200 -19.74 -11.91 -12.16
N MET A 201 -18.98 -11.77 -13.24
CA MET A 201 -19.29 -10.90 -14.40
C MET A 201 -19.97 -11.65 -15.56
N ASN A 202 -20.11 -12.98 -15.48
CA ASN A 202 -20.56 -13.84 -16.59
C ASN A 202 -19.73 -13.61 -17.87
N ILE A 203 -18.41 -13.54 -17.73
CA ILE A 203 -17.45 -13.35 -18.81
C ILE A 203 -16.66 -14.66 -19.00
N GLU A 204 -16.24 -14.94 -20.24
CA GLU A 204 -15.38 -16.08 -20.54
C GLU A 204 -14.10 -16.06 -19.70
N ILE A 205 -13.65 -17.27 -19.34
CA ILE A 205 -12.40 -17.44 -18.58
C ILE A 205 -11.25 -16.97 -19.47
N PRO A 206 -10.40 -16.01 -18.99
CA PRO A 206 -9.31 -15.51 -19.79
C PRO A 206 -8.21 -16.55 -20.00
N GLU A 207 -7.39 -16.30 -21.00
CA GLU A 207 -6.26 -17.15 -21.37
C GLU A 207 -5.32 -17.41 -20.18
N ARG A 208 -4.76 -18.63 -20.16
CA ARG A 208 -3.73 -19.03 -19.21
C ARG A 208 -2.35 -18.81 -19.85
N ILE A 209 -1.47 -18.17 -19.10
CA ILE A 209 -0.08 -17.99 -19.53
C ILE A 209 0.89 -18.43 -18.40
N ASP A 210 2.06 -18.89 -18.78
CA ASP A 210 3.10 -19.23 -17.82
C ASP A 210 3.86 -17.98 -17.35
N VAL A 211 4.45 -18.05 -16.15
CA VAL A 211 5.18 -16.92 -15.55
C VAL A 211 6.30 -16.41 -16.48
N GLU A 212 6.94 -17.34 -17.21
CA GLU A 212 8.00 -17.05 -18.15
C GLU A 212 7.55 -16.12 -19.29
N ASN A 213 6.29 -16.23 -19.70
CA ASN A 213 5.67 -15.46 -20.77
C ASN A 213 5.12 -14.09 -20.33
N ILE A 214 5.33 -13.70 -19.07
CA ILE A 214 5.00 -12.35 -18.59
C ILE A 214 6.02 -11.36 -19.17
N GLU A 215 5.57 -10.47 -20.05
CA GLU A 215 6.41 -9.42 -20.64
C GLU A 215 6.74 -8.31 -19.65
N ASN A 216 5.78 -7.91 -18.83
CA ASN A 216 5.95 -6.84 -17.87
C ASN A 216 6.88 -7.26 -16.72
N LYS A 217 8.10 -6.69 -16.66
CA LYS A 217 9.12 -7.01 -15.67
C LYS A 217 8.62 -6.85 -14.22
N MET A 218 7.88 -5.77 -13.95
CA MET A 218 7.35 -5.52 -12.60
C MET A 218 6.34 -6.60 -12.21
N LEU A 219 5.43 -6.99 -13.12
CA LEU A 219 4.50 -8.07 -12.88
C LEU A 219 5.23 -9.41 -12.66
N LYS A 220 6.23 -9.71 -13.48
CA LYS A 220 7.06 -10.91 -13.34
C LYS A 220 7.76 -10.97 -11.99
N ASP A 221 8.25 -9.83 -11.49
CA ASP A 221 8.87 -9.74 -10.17
C ASP A 221 7.88 -10.04 -9.02
N PHE A 222 6.60 -9.67 -9.14
CA PHE A 222 5.58 -10.04 -8.15
C PHE A 222 5.40 -11.56 -8.02
N TYR A 223 5.66 -12.32 -9.08
CA TYR A 223 5.55 -13.79 -9.05
C TYR A 223 6.79 -14.48 -8.47
N LYS A 224 7.87 -13.77 -8.13
CA LYS A 224 9.03 -14.33 -7.43
C LYS A 224 8.75 -14.62 -5.96
N ASP A 225 7.84 -13.86 -5.35
CA ASP A 225 7.54 -13.91 -3.93
C ASP A 225 6.16 -14.50 -3.69
N SER A 226 6.06 -15.55 -2.87
CA SER A 226 4.81 -16.15 -2.43
C SER A 226 4.73 -16.13 -0.92
N LYS A 227 3.65 -15.55 -0.35
CA LYS A 227 3.39 -15.47 1.08
C LYS A 227 1.94 -15.17 1.37
N LYS A 228 1.50 -15.55 2.56
CA LYS A 228 0.21 -15.18 3.15
C LYS A 228 0.50 -14.19 4.29
N VAL A 229 -0.20 -13.09 4.34
CA VAL A 229 0.07 -12.02 5.32
C VAL A 229 -0.98 -12.02 6.41
N SER A 230 -0.56 -12.22 7.66
CA SER A 230 -1.45 -12.11 8.83
C SER A 230 -1.75 -10.64 9.12
N ASN A 231 -3.02 -10.35 9.41
CA ASN A 231 -3.52 -9.05 9.82
C ASN A 231 -4.00 -9.03 11.27
N GLU A 232 -3.75 -10.08 12.02
CA GLU A 232 -4.26 -10.24 13.39
C GLU A 232 -3.82 -9.11 14.32
N LYS A 233 -2.55 -8.71 14.25
CA LYS A 233 -2.02 -7.60 15.04
C LYS A 233 -2.78 -6.31 14.77
N MET A 234 -3.03 -5.98 13.52
CA MET A 234 -3.79 -4.80 13.11
C MET A 234 -5.22 -4.83 13.64
N LYS A 235 -5.93 -5.96 13.44
CA LYS A 235 -7.32 -6.12 13.91
C LYS A 235 -7.42 -5.99 15.43
N ASN A 236 -6.54 -6.65 16.17
CA ASN A 236 -6.54 -6.63 17.63
C ASN A 236 -6.15 -5.26 18.19
N PHE A 237 -5.12 -4.63 17.63
CA PHE A 237 -4.64 -3.35 18.14
C PHE A 237 -5.63 -2.20 17.90
N PHE A 238 -6.21 -2.16 16.69
CA PHE A 238 -7.16 -1.11 16.32
C PHE A 238 -8.60 -1.49 16.67
N ASP A 239 -8.88 -2.68 17.21
CA ASP A 239 -10.24 -3.22 17.35
C ASP A 239 -11.04 -2.97 16.07
N TYR A 240 -10.49 -3.42 14.93
CA TYR A 240 -11.01 -3.12 13.61
C TYR A 240 -11.56 -4.35 12.92
N LYS A 241 -12.84 -4.28 12.54
CA LYS A 241 -13.48 -5.27 11.69
C LYS A 241 -13.44 -4.77 10.24
N LEU A 242 -12.84 -5.55 9.37
CA LEU A 242 -12.75 -5.22 7.94
C LEU A 242 -14.13 -5.03 7.33
N LYS A 243 -14.30 -3.95 6.56
CA LYS A 243 -15.48 -3.73 5.72
C LYS A 243 -15.57 -4.78 4.61
N PHE A 244 -14.41 -5.15 4.07
CA PHE A 244 -14.26 -6.17 3.04
C PHE A 244 -13.29 -7.26 3.54
N PRO A 245 -13.80 -8.29 4.26
CA PRO A 245 -12.96 -9.34 4.83
C PRO A 245 -12.20 -10.14 3.79
N SER A 246 -12.67 -10.17 2.54
CA SER A 246 -11.99 -10.81 1.43
C SER A 246 -12.28 -10.12 0.10
N TYR A 247 -11.55 -10.55 -0.94
CA TYR A 247 -11.84 -10.13 -2.32
C TYR A 247 -13.26 -10.49 -2.77
N VAL A 248 -13.91 -11.47 -2.14
CA VAL A 248 -15.30 -11.89 -2.48
C VAL A 248 -16.26 -10.74 -2.22
N GLU A 249 -16.26 -10.20 -1.00
CA GLU A 249 -17.13 -9.08 -0.61
C GLU A 249 -16.75 -7.81 -1.37
N GLY A 250 -15.45 -7.54 -1.48
CA GLY A 250 -14.94 -6.34 -2.15
C GLY A 250 -15.29 -6.31 -3.65
N LEU A 251 -15.12 -7.43 -4.37
CA LEU A 251 -15.44 -7.48 -5.80
C LEU A 251 -16.97 -7.46 -6.06
N LYS A 252 -17.77 -8.09 -5.20
CA LYS A 252 -19.25 -7.94 -5.28
C LYS A 252 -19.66 -6.48 -5.14
N TYR A 253 -19.14 -5.80 -4.10
CA TYR A 253 -19.43 -4.39 -3.87
C TYR A 253 -19.05 -3.52 -5.08
N ILE A 254 -17.85 -3.74 -5.65
CA ILE A 254 -17.38 -2.98 -6.81
C ILE A 254 -18.27 -3.23 -8.03
N ARG A 255 -18.68 -4.50 -8.30
CA ARG A 255 -19.61 -4.82 -9.39
C ARG A 255 -20.91 -4.05 -9.24
N ASP A 256 -21.48 -4.07 -8.04
CA ASP A 256 -22.83 -3.54 -7.79
C ASP A 256 -22.87 -2.00 -7.76
N ASN A 257 -21.74 -1.34 -7.52
CA ASN A 257 -21.70 0.11 -7.32
C ASN A 257 -20.82 0.88 -8.34
N SER A 258 -20.02 0.21 -9.16
CA SER A 258 -18.99 0.91 -9.97
C SER A 258 -18.76 0.33 -11.37
N ILE A 259 -19.46 -0.73 -11.79
CA ILE A 259 -19.34 -1.37 -13.10
C ILE A 259 -20.71 -1.55 -13.72
#